data_1b2e2f35d79834c4e4150bdd0aceb60d
#
_entry.id   1b2e2f35d79834c4e4150bdd0aceb60d
#
_cell.length_a   1.000
_cell.length_b   1.000
_cell.length_c   1.000
_cell.angle_alpha   90.00
_cell.angle_beta   90.00
_cell.angle_gamma   90.00
#
_symmetry.space_group_name_H-M   'P 1'
#
loop_
_entity.id
_entity.type
_entity.pdbx_description
1 polymer ?
#
loop_
_entity_poly.entity_id
_entity_poly.type
_entity_poly.pdbx_seq_one_letter_code
_entity_poly.pdbx_strand_id
1 'polypeptide(L)'
;GARKGLSDTALRTADSGYLTRRLVDVSQDLIIRETDCCEGKDEIPGMWISAFMDGKEVIETLEERITGRYACDDMYDDEGELIVKANHMITPKRAARIVNTKAIIDAGDAAKVKIRTILTCKSHIGICAKCYGSNMATGEPVQVGEAVGIIAAQSIGEPGTQLTMRTFHTGGVAGDDITQGLPRVEELFEARKPKGLAIISEFGGKVTLRDTKKKREVIITDEENGQTKAYLIPYGSRIKVMDGQVLEAGDELTEGSVN
;
A
#
# COMPACT_ATOMS: atom_id res chain seq x y z
N GLY A 1 -29.94 1.59 23.09
CA GLY A 1 -29.51 0.86 21.93
C GLY A 1 -29.74 1.53 20.59
N ALA A 2 -30.86 1.27 19.90
CA ALA A 2 -31.08 1.66 18.50
C ALA A 2 -30.94 3.17 18.21
N ARG A 3 -31.48 4.02 19.08
CA ARG A 3 -31.43 5.50 18.92
C ARG A 3 -30.01 6.03 18.99
N LYS A 4 -29.15 5.48 19.87
CA LYS A 4 -27.71 5.83 19.93
C LYS A 4 -26.99 5.38 18.68
N GLY A 5 -27.28 4.18 18.17
CA GLY A 5 -26.70 3.66 16.91
C GLY A 5 -27.04 4.52 15.70
N LEU A 6 -28.29 4.98 15.58
CA LEU A 6 -28.70 5.89 14.49
C LEU A 6 -28.02 7.26 14.57
N SER A 7 -27.92 7.84 15.77
CA SER A 7 -27.22 9.11 15.99
C SER A 7 -25.72 9.02 15.63
N ASP A 8 -25.05 7.97 16.10
CA ASP A 8 -23.63 7.74 15.82
C ASP A 8 -23.37 7.51 14.32
N THR A 9 -24.27 6.80 13.63
CA THR A 9 -24.17 6.60 12.17
C THR A 9 -24.30 7.92 11.42
N ALA A 10 -25.22 8.79 11.81
CA ALA A 10 -25.41 10.10 11.19
C ALA A 10 -24.16 10.99 11.36
N LEU A 11 -23.58 11.04 12.56
CA LEU A 11 -22.35 11.81 12.83
C LEU A 11 -21.16 11.30 12.01
N ARG A 12 -20.96 9.98 11.93
CA ARG A 12 -19.87 9.39 11.17
C ARG A 12 -20.02 9.55 9.66
N THR A 13 -21.25 9.61 9.15
CA THR A 13 -21.49 9.94 7.73
C THR A 13 -20.97 11.35 7.42
N ALA A 14 -21.14 12.30 8.35
CA ALA A 14 -20.58 13.64 8.21
C ALA A 14 -19.03 13.63 8.17
N ASP A 15 -18.39 12.81 9.02
CA ASP A 15 -16.93 12.67 9.03
C ASP A 15 -16.41 12.09 7.71
N SER A 16 -17.07 11.05 7.17
CA SER A 16 -16.75 10.50 5.86
C SER A 16 -16.89 11.52 4.74
N GLY A 17 -17.96 12.31 4.75
CA GLY A 17 -18.16 13.39 3.78
C GLY A 17 -17.10 14.49 3.89
N TYR A 18 -16.68 14.83 5.09
CA TYR A 18 -15.61 15.80 5.33
C TYR A 18 -14.25 15.29 4.86
N LEU A 19 -13.92 14.01 5.09
CA LEU A 19 -12.70 13.40 4.54
C LEU A 19 -12.69 13.46 3.01
N THR A 20 -13.79 13.05 2.38
CA THR A 20 -13.92 13.07 0.90
C THR A 20 -13.71 14.48 0.36
N ARG A 21 -14.31 15.50 0.96
CA ARG A 21 -14.13 16.90 0.57
C ARG A 21 -12.67 17.33 0.65
N ARG A 22 -11.98 17.03 1.75
CA ARG A 22 -10.55 17.36 1.91
C ARG A 22 -9.69 16.66 0.85
N LEU A 23 -9.97 15.39 0.55
CA LEU A 23 -9.26 14.65 -0.50
C LEU A 23 -9.47 15.27 -1.87
N VAL A 24 -10.70 15.68 -2.21
CA VAL A 24 -11.00 16.39 -3.46
C VAL A 24 -10.27 17.73 -3.52
N ASP A 25 -10.32 18.53 -2.47
CA ASP A 25 -9.67 19.85 -2.43
C ASP A 25 -8.16 19.76 -2.66
N VAL A 26 -7.49 18.72 -2.11
CA VAL A 26 -6.05 18.51 -2.28
C VAL A 26 -5.70 17.94 -3.65
N SER A 27 -6.54 17.05 -4.20
CA SER A 27 -6.23 16.30 -5.42
C SER A 27 -6.83 16.87 -6.72
N GLN A 28 -7.62 17.94 -6.65
CA GLN A 28 -8.30 18.51 -7.81
C GLN A 28 -7.36 18.95 -8.94
N ASP A 29 -6.13 19.35 -8.60
CA ASP A 29 -5.13 19.79 -9.57
C ASP A 29 -4.37 18.64 -10.23
N LEU A 30 -4.60 17.41 -9.76
CA LEU A 30 -3.97 16.20 -10.30
C LEU A 30 -4.71 15.76 -11.57
N ILE A 31 -4.24 16.23 -12.70
CA ILE A 31 -4.83 16.02 -14.02
C ILE A 31 -3.79 15.38 -14.95
N ILE A 32 -4.23 14.58 -15.90
CA ILE A 32 -3.36 14.08 -16.97
C ILE A 32 -2.97 15.24 -17.88
N ARG A 33 -1.69 15.63 -17.89
CA ARG A 33 -1.20 16.80 -18.62
C ARG A 33 -0.49 16.47 -19.92
N GLU A 34 0.12 15.32 -20.01
CA GLU A 34 0.90 14.87 -21.16
C GLU A 34 0.75 13.37 -21.40
N THR A 35 1.11 12.91 -22.58
CA THR A 35 1.00 11.50 -22.92
C THR A 35 2.13 10.69 -22.29
N ASP A 36 3.37 11.17 -22.33
CA ASP A 36 4.53 10.44 -21.85
C ASP A 36 5.60 11.37 -21.26
N CYS A 37 5.92 11.22 -19.98
CA CYS A 37 6.92 12.03 -19.29
C CYS A 37 8.37 11.64 -19.61
N CYS A 38 8.60 10.56 -20.34
CA CYS A 38 9.92 10.09 -20.77
C CYS A 38 10.07 10.01 -22.29
N GLU A 39 9.27 10.73 -23.02
CA GLU A 39 9.39 10.79 -24.48
C GLU A 39 10.79 11.28 -24.89
N GLY A 40 11.48 10.51 -25.73
CA GLY A 40 12.83 10.81 -26.16
C GLY A 40 13.94 10.58 -25.11
N LYS A 41 13.66 9.91 -24.00
CA LYS A 41 14.63 9.52 -23.00
C LYS A 41 14.88 8.01 -23.05
N ASP A 42 16.13 7.61 -22.78
CA ASP A 42 16.52 6.19 -22.82
C ASP A 42 15.98 5.40 -21.61
N GLU A 43 15.72 6.08 -20.49
CA GLU A 43 15.26 5.43 -19.27
C GLU A 43 13.76 5.63 -19.03
N ILE A 44 13.04 4.51 -18.94
CA ILE A 44 11.62 4.49 -18.61
C ILE A 44 11.47 4.43 -17.07
N PRO A 45 10.82 5.43 -16.45
CA PRO A 45 10.62 5.42 -15.01
C PRO A 45 9.63 4.32 -14.61
N GLY A 46 9.96 3.54 -13.61
CA GLY A 46 9.09 2.46 -13.16
C GLY A 46 9.50 1.90 -11.80
N MET A 47 8.68 0.97 -11.33
CA MET A 47 8.78 0.36 -10.02
C MET A 47 8.48 -1.14 -10.12
N TRP A 48 9.18 -1.94 -9.32
CA TRP A 48 8.92 -3.35 -9.19
C TRP A 48 7.66 -3.58 -8.34
N ILE A 49 6.70 -4.30 -8.87
CA ILE A 49 5.43 -4.63 -8.22
C ILE A 49 5.35 -6.14 -8.05
N SER A 50 4.96 -6.57 -6.85
CA SER A 50 4.59 -7.96 -6.52
C SER A 50 3.11 -8.04 -6.16
N ALA A 51 2.59 -9.23 -5.93
CA ALA A 51 1.27 -9.42 -5.33
C ALA A 51 1.20 -8.69 -3.98
N PHE A 52 0.02 -8.17 -3.64
CA PHE A 52 -0.20 -7.55 -2.33
C PHE A 52 -0.70 -8.62 -1.34
N MET A 53 0.11 -8.81 -0.30
CA MET A 53 -0.12 -9.85 0.70
C MET A 53 -0.42 -9.23 2.06
N ASP A 54 -1.32 -9.85 2.82
CA ASP A 54 -1.47 -9.62 4.26
C ASP A 54 -1.15 -10.93 4.99
N GLY A 55 0.05 -11.00 5.54
CA GLY A 55 0.60 -12.25 6.07
C GLY A 55 0.71 -13.32 4.99
N LYS A 56 -0.18 -14.32 5.01
CA LYS A 56 -0.25 -15.42 4.03
C LYS A 56 -1.41 -15.29 3.05
N GLU A 57 -2.27 -14.30 3.23
CA GLU A 57 -3.44 -14.08 2.38
C GLU A 57 -3.08 -13.13 1.24
N VAL A 58 -3.43 -13.50 0.02
CA VAL A 58 -3.29 -12.63 -1.16
C VAL A 58 -4.48 -11.70 -1.21
N ILE A 59 -4.25 -10.41 -0.97
CA ILE A 59 -5.28 -9.36 -1.04
C ILE A 59 -5.53 -8.96 -2.49
N GLU A 60 -4.45 -8.79 -3.26
CA GLU A 60 -4.52 -8.42 -4.67
C GLU A 60 -3.44 -9.19 -5.44
N THR A 61 -3.85 -9.91 -6.47
CA THR A 61 -2.95 -10.74 -7.27
C THR A 61 -2.00 -9.89 -8.11
N LEU A 62 -0.86 -10.46 -8.50
CA LEU A 62 0.08 -9.80 -9.41
C LEU A 62 -0.61 -9.46 -10.75
N GLU A 63 -1.47 -10.35 -11.26
CA GLU A 63 -2.22 -10.14 -12.49
C GLU A 63 -3.11 -8.89 -12.43
N GLU A 64 -3.87 -8.73 -11.35
CA GLU A 64 -4.73 -7.56 -11.13
C GLU A 64 -3.91 -6.27 -11.05
N ARG A 65 -2.77 -6.30 -10.34
CA ARG A 65 -1.92 -5.14 -10.14
C ARG A 65 -1.20 -4.64 -11.39
N ILE A 66 -0.86 -5.54 -12.32
CA ILE A 66 -0.18 -5.16 -13.58
C ILE A 66 -1.16 -4.87 -14.72
N THR A 67 -2.40 -5.34 -14.63
CA THR A 67 -3.42 -5.11 -15.65
C THR A 67 -3.71 -3.62 -15.82
N GLY A 68 -3.70 -3.14 -17.07
CA GLY A 68 -3.91 -1.73 -17.40
C GLY A 68 -2.71 -0.82 -17.12
N ARG A 69 -1.57 -1.35 -16.65
CA ARG A 69 -0.34 -0.60 -16.46
C ARG A 69 0.56 -0.69 -17.70
N TYR A 70 1.56 0.17 -17.79
CA TYR A 70 2.55 0.15 -18.86
C TYR A 70 3.82 -0.55 -18.40
N ALA A 71 4.31 -1.48 -19.23
CA ALA A 71 5.55 -2.19 -18.98
C ALA A 71 6.77 -1.26 -19.11
N CYS A 72 7.78 -1.45 -18.28
CA CYS A 72 9.06 -0.75 -18.41
C CYS A 72 10.02 -1.47 -19.35
N ASP A 73 9.96 -2.81 -19.37
CA ASP A 73 10.86 -3.67 -20.12
C ASP A 73 10.06 -4.55 -21.09
N ASP A 74 10.74 -5.07 -22.12
CA ASP A 74 10.17 -6.08 -23.00
C ASP A 74 9.97 -7.39 -22.22
N MET A 75 8.78 -7.98 -22.32
CA MET A 75 8.45 -9.22 -21.64
C MET A 75 8.16 -10.32 -22.65
N TYR A 76 8.74 -11.48 -22.44
CA TYR A 76 8.65 -12.65 -23.30
C TYR A 76 8.04 -13.82 -22.55
N ASP A 77 7.41 -14.73 -23.29
CA ASP A 77 6.96 -16.01 -22.75
C ASP A 77 8.10 -17.06 -22.74
N ASP A 78 7.77 -18.26 -22.28
CA ASP A 78 8.74 -19.35 -22.16
C ASP A 78 9.23 -19.89 -23.52
N GLU A 79 8.52 -19.56 -24.61
CA GLU A 79 8.89 -19.92 -25.98
C GLU A 79 9.74 -18.80 -26.67
N GLY A 80 9.92 -17.67 -25.99
CA GLY A 80 10.65 -16.50 -26.48
C GLY A 80 9.78 -15.59 -27.36
N GLU A 81 8.46 -15.77 -27.38
CA GLU A 81 7.54 -14.88 -28.05
C GLU A 81 7.31 -13.63 -27.22
N LEU A 82 7.29 -12.46 -27.86
CA LEU A 82 7.05 -11.18 -27.19
C LEU A 82 5.60 -11.07 -26.73
N ILE A 83 5.38 -10.95 -25.41
CA ILE A 83 4.05 -10.72 -24.83
C ILE A 83 3.72 -9.22 -24.87
N VAL A 84 4.63 -8.38 -24.37
CA VAL A 84 4.47 -6.92 -24.34
C VAL A 84 5.83 -6.25 -24.53
N LYS A 85 5.82 -5.20 -25.35
CA LYS A 85 7.00 -4.35 -25.56
C LYS A 85 7.08 -3.29 -24.47
N ALA A 86 8.32 -2.87 -24.15
CA ALA A 86 8.56 -1.73 -23.26
C ALA A 86 7.70 -0.51 -23.66
N ASN A 87 7.22 0.21 -22.67
CA ASN A 87 6.37 1.39 -22.85
C ASN A 87 5.01 1.15 -23.54
N HIS A 88 4.52 -0.09 -23.50
CA HIS A 88 3.19 -0.48 -23.99
C HIS A 88 2.32 -1.00 -22.84
N MET A 89 1.01 -0.85 -23.01
CA MET A 89 0.03 -1.23 -21.99
C MET A 89 -0.11 -2.75 -21.90
N ILE A 90 -0.14 -3.23 -20.67
CA ILE A 90 -0.42 -4.61 -20.31
C ILE A 90 -1.94 -4.79 -20.27
N THR A 91 -2.51 -5.32 -21.34
CA THR A 91 -3.94 -5.66 -21.39
C THR A 91 -4.23 -6.89 -20.52
N PRO A 92 -5.50 -7.17 -20.14
CA PRO A 92 -5.84 -8.37 -19.35
C PRO A 92 -5.31 -9.67 -19.95
N LYS A 93 -5.38 -9.82 -21.29
CA LYS A 93 -4.83 -11.00 -21.97
C LYS A 93 -3.31 -11.11 -21.85
N ARG A 94 -2.60 -9.98 -21.90
CA ARG A 94 -1.14 -9.95 -21.72
C ARG A 94 -0.77 -10.23 -20.27
N ALA A 95 -1.51 -9.67 -19.31
CA ALA A 95 -1.30 -9.91 -17.87
C ALA A 95 -1.41 -11.41 -17.55
N ALA A 96 -2.47 -12.07 -18.03
CA ALA A 96 -2.64 -13.51 -17.87
C ALA A 96 -1.48 -14.33 -18.48
N ARG A 97 -0.95 -13.93 -19.65
CA ARG A 97 0.24 -14.60 -20.23
C ARG A 97 1.49 -14.36 -19.37
N ILE A 98 1.71 -13.16 -18.86
CA ILE A 98 2.87 -12.82 -18.03
C ILE A 98 2.90 -13.67 -16.76
N VAL A 99 1.79 -13.74 -16.02
CA VAL A 99 1.75 -14.50 -14.75
C VAL A 99 1.86 -16.02 -14.96
N ASN A 100 1.57 -16.52 -16.14
CA ASN A 100 1.70 -17.93 -16.50
C ASN A 100 3.11 -18.32 -17.03
N THR A 101 4.07 -17.39 -17.08
CA THR A 101 5.46 -17.71 -17.42
C THR A 101 6.14 -18.47 -16.28
N LYS A 102 7.02 -19.41 -16.61
CA LYS A 102 7.77 -20.21 -15.62
C LYS A 102 8.53 -19.33 -14.64
N ALA A 103 9.13 -18.24 -15.12
CA ALA A 103 9.86 -17.29 -14.28
C ALA A 103 9.02 -16.69 -13.14
N ILE A 104 7.76 -16.38 -13.41
CA ILE A 104 6.81 -15.86 -12.41
C ILE A 104 6.27 -16.99 -11.52
N ILE A 105 5.94 -18.14 -12.09
CA ILE A 105 5.43 -19.30 -11.33
C ILE A 105 6.49 -19.82 -10.35
N ASP A 106 7.74 -19.95 -10.79
CA ASP A 106 8.84 -20.44 -9.95
C ASP A 106 9.21 -19.44 -8.84
N ALA A 107 9.04 -18.15 -9.09
CA ALA A 107 9.26 -17.10 -8.08
C ALA A 107 8.12 -17.04 -7.05
N GLY A 108 6.92 -17.54 -7.36
CA GLY A 108 5.77 -17.57 -6.46
C GLY A 108 5.44 -16.20 -5.86
N ASP A 109 5.34 -16.10 -4.53
CA ASP A 109 5.02 -14.85 -3.83
C ASP A 109 6.10 -13.76 -3.98
N ALA A 110 7.33 -14.13 -4.32
CA ALA A 110 8.43 -13.20 -4.58
C ALA A 110 8.46 -12.66 -6.02
N ALA A 111 7.53 -13.11 -6.88
CA ALA A 111 7.44 -12.66 -8.26
C ALA A 111 7.23 -11.14 -8.36
N LYS A 112 8.02 -10.50 -9.22
CA LYS A 112 7.96 -9.04 -9.41
C LYS A 112 7.99 -8.70 -10.89
N VAL A 113 7.19 -7.70 -11.26
CA VAL A 113 7.15 -7.13 -12.60
C VAL A 113 7.41 -5.63 -12.51
N LYS A 114 8.27 -5.10 -13.40
CA LYS A 114 8.56 -3.66 -13.44
C LYS A 114 7.56 -2.94 -14.33
N ILE A 115 6.77 -2.07 -13.73
CA ILE A 115 5.74 -1.29 -14.42
C ILE A 115 5.88 0.19 -14.16
N ARG A 116 5.33 1.01 -15.05
CA ARG A 116 5.20 2.45 -14.84
C ARG A 116 4.13 2.73 -13.80
N THR A 117 4.43 3.66 -12.88
CA THR A 117 3.51 4.10 -11.84
C THR A 117 3.49 5.62 -11.73
N ILE A 118 2.45 6.15 -11.10
CA ILE A 118 2.35 7.58 -10.80
C ILE A 118 3.43 8.03 -9.82
N LEU A 119 3.93 7.12 -8.96
CA LEU A 119 4.95 7.42 -7.95
C LEU A 119 6.32 7.73 -8.55
N THR A 120 6.60 7.21 -9.74
CA THR A 120 7.86 7.42 -10.46
C THR A 120 7.70 8.36 -11.65
N CYS A 121 6.51 8.95 -11.85
CA CYS A 121 6.25 9.88 -12.93
C CYS A 121 7.16 11.10 -12.85
N LYS A 122 7.75 11.50 -13.98
CA LYS A 122 8.67 12.63 -14.10
C LYS A 122 8.01 13.88 -14.71
N SER A 123 6.69 13.90 -14.80
CA SER A 123 5.94 15.08 -15.21
C SER A 123 6.10 16.21 -14.19
N HIS A 124 6.30 17.43 -14.66
CA HIS A 124 6.49 18.60 -13.78
C HIS A 124 5.18 19.05 -13.12
N ILE A 125 4.06 18.92 -13.83
CA ILE A 125 2.74 19.32 -13.37
C ILE A 125 1.76 18.21 -13.71
N GLY A 126 1.05 17.70 -12.72
CA GLY A 126 0.12 16.60 -12.91
C GLY A 126 0.83 15.25 -13.14
N ILE A 127 0.23 14.41 -13.95
CA ILE A 127 0.70 13.05 -14.25
C ILE A 127 0.64 12.83 -15.77
N CYS A 128 1.53 12.01 -16.33
CA CYS A 128 1.41 11.58 -17.71
C CYS A 128 0.48 10.37 -17.87
N ALA A 129 -0.13 10.22 -19.04
CA ALA A 129 -1.08 9.15 -19.32
C ALA A 129 -0.47 7.75 -19.15
N LYS A 130 0.75 7.53 -19.62
CA LYS A 130 1.41 6.22 -19.53
C LYS A 130 1.77 5.82 -18.09
N CYS A 131 2.14 6.76 -17.23
CA CYS A 131 2.38 6.46 -15.82
C CYS A 131 1.08 6.17 -15.04
N TYR A 132 -0.02 6.76 -15.45
CA TYR A 132 -1.33 6.44 -14.88
C TYR A 132 -1.85 5.09 -15.38
N GLY A 133 -1.82 4.86 -16.70
CA GLY A 133 -2.24 3.61 -17.32
C GLY A 133 -3.64 3.68 -17.94
N SER A 134 -4.46 2.66 -17.71
CA SER A 134 -5.81 2.56 -18.24
C SER A 134 -6.82 3.34 -17.42
N ASN A 135 -7.85 3.84 -18.09
CA ASN A 135 -9.07 4.32 -17.46
C ASN A 135 -9.84 3.11 -16.90
N MET A 136 -10.17 3.14 -15.61
CA MET A 136 -10.81 2.02 -14.90
C MET A 136 -12.24 1.72 -15.42
N ALA A 137 -12.91 2.70 -16.02
CA ALA A 137 -14.27 2.52 -16.51
C ALA A 137 -14.31 1.87 -17.91
N THR A 138 -13.37 2.25 -18.79
CA THR A 138 -13.35 1.81 -20.19
C THR A 138 -12.32 0.72 -20.47
N GLY A 139 -11.29 0.59 -19.64
CA GLY A 139 -10.15 -0.29 -19.88
C GLY A 139 -9.17 0.22 -20.95
N GLU A 140 -9.45 1.37 -21.56
CA GLU A 140 -8.62 2.00 -22.58
C GLU A 140 -7.56 2.93 -21.95
N PRO A 141 -6.50 3.30 -22.68
CA PRO A 141 -5.54 4.28 -22.19
C PRO A 141 -6.22 5.59 -21.78
N VAL A 142 -5.85 6.13 -20.63
CA VAL A 142 -6.37 7.40 -20.14
C VAL A 142 -6.02 8.54 -21.12
N GLN A 143 -6.91 9.51 -21.26
CA GLN A 143 -6.72 10.66 -22.16
C GLN A 143 -6.15 11.86 -21.41
N VAL A 144 -5.43 12.71 -22.13
CA VAL A 144 -4.95 14.00 -21.61
C VAL A 144 -6.15 14.88 -21.28
N GLY A 145 -6.12 15.52 -20.10
CA GLY A 145 -7.20 16.36 -19.60
C GLY A 145 -8.10 15.66 -18.57
N GLU A 146 -7.94 14.36 -18.34
CA GLU A 146 -8.76 13.64 -17.37
C GLU A 146 -8.35 13.98 -15.94
N ALA A 147 -9.35 14.31 -15.09
CA ALA A 147 -9.15 14.73 -13.70
C ALA A 147 -9.06 13.51 -12.76
N VAL A 148 -7.98 12.77 -12.86
CA VAL A 148 -7.77 11.51 -12.13
C VAL A 148 -7.70 11.68 -10.62
N GLY A 149 -7.28 12.84 -10.14
CA GLY A 149 -7.22 13.12 -8.70
C GLY A 149 -8.61 13.18 -8.06
N ILE A 150 -9.58 13.80 -8.72
CA ILE A 150 -10.98 13.84 -8.25
C ILE A 150 -11.58 12.44 -8.27
N ILE A 151 -11.34 11.66 -9.32
CA ILE A 151 -11.82 10.28 -9.44
C ILE A 151 -11.26 9.42 -8.29
N ALA A 152 -9.98 9.55 -8.00
CA ALA A 152 -9.34 8.85 -6.87
C ALA A 152 -9.94 9.27 -5.52
N ALA A 153 -10.14 10.56 -5.28
CA ALA A 153 -10.72 11.08 -4.05
C ALA A 153 -12.15 10.57 -3.83
N GLN A 154 -12.96 10.53 -4.88
CA GLN A 154 -14.32 10.00 -4.82
C GLN A 154 -14.33 8.48 -4.57
N SER A 155 -13.43 7.73 -5.22
CA SER A 155 -13.32 6.28 -5.05
C SER A 155 -12.83 5.90 -3.64
N ILE A 156 -12.01 6.73 -3.01
CA ILE A 156 -11.57 6.55 -1.61
C ILE A 156 -12.68 6.95 -0.64
N GLY A 157 -13.42 8.01 -0.93
CA GLY A 157 -14.46 8.56 -0.07
C GLY A 157 -15.78 7.78 -0.08
N GLU A 158 -16.14 7.17 -1.21
CA GLU A 158 -17.39 6.42 -1.34
C GLU A 158 -17.51 5.29 -0.28
N PRO A 159 -16.55 4.38 -0.10
CA PRO A 159 -16.65 3.33 0.91
C PRO A 159 -16.50 3.85 2.36
N GLY A 160 -16.17 5.10 2.57
CA GLY A 160 -16.00 5.71 3.89
C GLY A 160 -17.25 5.57 4.76
N THR A 161 -18.44 5.73 4.20
CA THR A 161 -19.71 5.53 4.90
C THR A 161 -19.89 4.07 5.34
N GLN A 162 -19.48 3.11 4.51
CA GLN A 162 -19.57 1.68 4.84
C GLN A 162 -18.54 1.29 5.91
N LEU A 163 -17.34 1.84 5.89
CA LEU A 163 -16.33 1.67 6.95
C LEU A 163 -16.83 2.16 8.29
N THR A 164 -17.55 3.30 8.32
CA THR A 164 -18.15 3.81 9.54
C THR A 164 -19.27 2.90 10.09
N MET A 165 -20.00 2.20 9.23
CA MET A 165 -21.04 1.26 9.65
C MET A 165 -20.46 -0.06 10.19
N ARG A 166 -19.34 -0.56 9.64
CA ARG A 166 -18.73 -1.83 10.07
C ARG A 166 -17.99 -1.77 11.40
N THR A 167 -17.41 -0.64 11.76
CA THR A 167 -16.72 -0.47 13.07
C THR A 167 -17.67 -0.56 14.27
N PHE A 168 -18.99 -0.53 14.05
CA PHE A 168 -20.00 -0.71 15.10
C PHE A 168 -20.07 -2.14 15.65
N HIS A 169 -19.65 -3.15 14.88
CA HIS A 169 -19.80 -4.55 15.26
C HIS A 169 -18.55 -5.17 15.88
N THR A 170 -17.42 -4.47 15.88
CA THR A 170 -16.15 -4.94 16.45
C THR A 170 -15.81 -4.32 17.81
N GLY A 171 -16.72 -3.54 18.39
CA GLY A 171 -16.57 -2.95 19.71
C GLY A 171 -16.82 -3.93 20.84
N GLY A 172 -15.91 -4.84 21.12
CA GLY A 172 -16.15 -5.84 22.15
C GLY A 172 -14.94 -6.51 22.78
N VAL A 173 -13.73 -6.18 22.41
CA VAL A 173 -12.55 -6.66 23.12
C VAL A 173 -11.73 -5.46 23.56
N ALA A 174 -11.60 -5.29 24.85
CA ALA A 174 -10.71 -4.35 25.51
C ALA A 174 -9.25 -4.70 25.14
N GLY A 175 -8.75 -3.99 24.23
CA GLY A 175 -7.40 -4.06 23.68
C GLY A 175 -7.25 -2.91 22.74
N ASP A 176 -7.54 -1.71 23.24
CA ASP A 176 -6.43 -0.87 23.12
C ASP A 176 -6.44 0.17 22.04
N ASP A 177 -5.79 1.18 22.28
CA ASP A 177 -5.44 2.41 21.56
C ASP A 177 -5.09 2.29 20.06
N ILE A 178 -5.34 1.15 19.42
CA ILE A 178 -5.14 0.93 17.99
C ILE A 178 -6.33 1.52 17.22
N THR A 179 -6.09 2.60 16.51
CA THR A 179 -7.08 3.25 15.68
C THR A 179 -7.40 2.40 14.45
N GLN A 180 -8.67 2.09 14.23
CA GLN A 180 -9.15 1.29 13.09
C GLN A 180 -10.25 2.03 12.33
N GLY A 181 -10.51 1.58 11.09
CA GLY A 181 -11.56 2.14 10.26
C GLY A 181 -11.28 3.54 9.75
N LEU A 182 -12.31 4.36 9.64
CA LEU A 182 -12.21 5.72 9.08
C LEU A 182 -11.19 6.62 9.82
N PRO A 183 -11.12 6.65 11.17
CA PRO A 183 -10.10 7.43 11.87
C PRO A 183 -8.67 7.05 11.48
N ARG A 184 -8.40 5.76 11.21
CA ARG A 184 -7.08 5.31 10.74
C ARG A 184 -6.77 5.81 9.32
N VAL A 185 -7.77 5.79 8.45
CA VAL A 185 -7.63 6.35 7.09
C VAL A 185 -7.30 7.85 7.16
N GLU A 186 -7.97 8.61 8.04
CA GLU A 186 -7.65 10.02 8.26
C GLU A 186 -6.24 10.24 8.80
N GLU A 187 -5.79 9.44 9.78
CA GLU A 187 -4.42 9.51 10.30
C GLU A 187 -3.38 9.33 9.19
N LEU A 188 -3.61 8.36 8.28
CA LEU A 188 -2.69 8.09 7.16
C LEU A 188 -2.66 9.24 6.15
N PHE A 189 -3.83 9.76 5.74
CA PHE A 189 -3.88 10.86 4.77
C PHE A 189 -3.37 12.17 5.32
N GLU A 190 -3.54 12.43 6.61
CA GLU A 190 -3.06 13.65 7.26
C GLU A 190 -1.64 13.50 7.84
N ALA A 191 -1.03 12.31 7.70
CA ALA A 191 0.28 11.98 8.26
C ALA A 191 0.38 12.30 9.77
N ARG A 192 -0.70 12.04 10.51
CA ARG A 192 -0.73 12.22 11.97
C ARG A 192 -0.02 11.07 12.66
N LYS A 193 0.69 11.37 13.74
CA LYS A 193 1.28 10.34 14.60
C LYS A 193 0.15 9.54 15.27
N PRO A 194 0.09 8.21 15.10
CA PRO A 194 -0.91 7.35 15.71
C PRO A 194 -0.82 7.38 17.25
N LYS A 195 -1.95 7.18 17.92
CA LYS A 195 -1.99 7.07 19.39
C LYS A 195 -1.31 5.80 19.88
N GLY A 196 -1.61 4.67 19.26
CA GLY A 196 -1.00 3.36 19.54
C GLY A 196 0.08 3.04 18.53
N LEU A 197 1.23 3.69 18.61
CA LEU A 197 2.34 3.48 17.67
C LEU A 197 3.01 2.13 17.90
N ALA A 198 3.16 1.33 16.84
CA ALA A 198 3.99 0.14 16.86
C ALA A 198 5.47 0.52 16.93
N ILE A 199 6.25 -0.26 17.69
CA ILE A 199 7.70 -0.17 17.65
C ILE A 199 8.16 -1.08 16.53
N ILE A 200 8.93 -0.53 15.59
CA ILE A 200 9.47 -1.23 14.43
C ILE A 200 10.99 -1.39 14.56
N SER A 201 11.53 -2.41 13.89
CA SER A 201 12.98 -2.58 13.79
C SER A 201 13.59 -1.62 12.78
N GLU A 202 14.68 -0.95 13.13
CA GLU A 202 15.39 -0.05 12.21
C GLU A 202 16.32 -0.80 11.25
N PHE A 203 16.73 -2.01 11.60
CA PHE A 203 17.58 -2.88 10.78
C PHE A 203 17.24 -4.34 11.02
N GLY A 204 17.64 -5.20 10.08
CA GLY A 204 17.47 -6.64 10.18
C GLY A 204 18.40 -7.27 11.21
N GLY A 205 17.98 -8.34 11.83
CA GLY A 205 18.81 -9.08 12.79
C GLY A 205 18.04 -10.09 13.63
N LYS A 206 18.74 -10.70 14.55
CA LYS A 206 18.20 -11.71 15.45
C LYS A 206 17.64 -11.07 16.71
N VAL A 207 16.44 -11.49 17.11
CA VAL A 207 15.73 -11.01 18.29
C VAL A 207 16.23 -11.71 19.55
N THR A 208 16.47 -10.93 20.60
CA THR A 208 16.66 -11.42 21.98
C THR A 208 15.69 -10.68 22.88
N LEU A 209 14.83 -11.43 23.57
CA LEU A 209 13.90 -10.87 24.54
C LEU A 209 14.55 -10.81 25.92
N ARG A 210 14.54 -9.64 26.55
CA ARG A 210 14.97 -9.44 27.92
C ARG A 210 13.82 -8.87 28.73
N ASP A 211 13.28 -9.67 29.62
CA ASP A 211 12.23 -9.24 30.55
C ASP A 211 12.78 -9.22 31.96
N THR A 212 12.82 -8.05 32.56
CA THR A 212 13.21 -7.83 33.94
C THR A 212 12.07 -7.18 34.71
N LYS A 213 12.02 -7.33 36.04
CA LYS A 213 10.96 -6.72 36.86
C LYS A 213 10.75 -5.22 36.67
N LYS A 214 11.70 -4.53 36.05
CA LYS A 214 11.67 -3.07 35.84
C LYS A 214 11.60 -2.66 34.37
N LYS A 215 11.99 -3.52 33.41
CA LYS A 215 12.09 -3.19 32.00
C LYS A 215 11.82 -4.41 31.15
N ARG A 216 11.04 -4.22 30.09
CA ARG A 216 10.91 -5.16 28.98
C ARG A 216 11.64 -4.60 27.78
N GLU A 217 12.59 -5.33 27.25
CA GLU A 217 13.43 -4.90 26.13
C GLU A 217 13.44 -5.98 25.04
N VAL A 218 13.32 -5.54 23.80
CA VAL A 218 13.59 -6.35 22.60
C VAL A 218 14.92 -5.88 22.05
N ILE A 219 15.90 -6.78 22.00
CA ILE A 219 17.24 -6.50 21.50
C ILE A 219 17.35 -7.14 20.13
N ILE A 220 17.76 -6.36 19.15
CA ILE A 220 18.03 -6.83 17.80
C ILE A 220 19.52 -6.75 17.56
N THR A 221 20.10 -7.86 17.15
CA THR A 221 21.52 -8.00 16.85
C THR A 221 21.68 -8.38 15.40
N ASP A 222 22.37 -7.55 14.64
CA ASP A 222 22.84 -7.84 13.30
C ASP A 222 24.26 -8.39 13.40
N GLU A 223 24.40 -9.70 13.16
CA GLU A 223 25.70 -10.40 13.27
C GLU A 223 26.63 -10.03 12.12
N GLU A 224 26.09 -9.61 10.95
CA GLU A 224 26.90 -9.27 9.77
C GLU A 224 27.58 -7.90 9.93
N ASN A 225 26.85 -6.93 10.44
CA ASN A 225 27.33 -5.54 10.60
C ASN A 225 27.78 -5.21 12.03
N GLY A 226 27.60 -6.15 12.98
CA GLY A 226 27.95 -5.96 14.39
C GLY A 226 27.11 -4.91 15.10
N GLN A 227 25.93 -4.57 14.56
CA GLN A 227 25.01 -3.60 15.17
C GLN A 227 24.08 -4.28 16.18
N THR A 228 23.90 -3.62 17.30
CA THR A 228 22.94 -4.08 18.32
C THR A 228 22.15 -2.90 18.84
N LYS A 229 20.83 -3.03 18.87
CA LYS A 229 19.93 -2.02 19.43
C LYS A 229 18.91 -2.65 20.36
N ALA A 230 18.72 -2.03 21.53
CA ALA A 230 17.69 -2.41 22.47
C ALA A 230 16.49 -1.44 22.37
N TYR A 231 15.32 -2.00 22.19
CA TYR A 231 14.05 -1.27 22.16
C TYR A 231 13.32 -1.49 23.49
N LEU A 232 13.04 -0.39 24.19
CA LEU A 232 12.28 -0.44 25.42
C LEU A 232 10.79 -0.57 25.09
N ILE A 233 10.16 -1.63 25.60
CA ILE A 233 8.74 -1.91 25.37
C ILE A 233 7.91 -1.36 26.54
N PRO A 234 6.96 -0.45 26.30
CA PRO A 234 6.05 0.06 27.32
C PRO A 234 5.22 -1.06 27.95
N TYR A 235 4.91 -0.91 29.24
CA TYR A 235 3.98 -1.82 29.91
C TYR A 235 2.59 -1.74 29.22
N GLY A 236 2.01 -2.92 28.94
CA GLY A 236 0.73 -3.01 28.23
C GLY A 236 0.86 -3.26 26.73
N SER A 237 2.01 -2.97 26.12
CA SER A 237 2.22 -3.29 24.71
C SER A 237 2.42 -4.79 24.51
N ARG A 238 1.74 -5.37 23.51
CA ARG A 238 1.94 -6.76 23.12
C ARG A 238 3.13 -6.89 22.18
N ILE A 239 4.03 -7.82 22.52
CA ILE A 239 5.17 -8.16 21.68
C ILE A 239 4.71 -9.14 20.60
N LYS A 240 5.03 -8.85 19.33
CA LYS A 240 4.70 -9.69 18.16
C LYS A 240 5.80 -10.68 17.81
N VAL A 241 7.02 -10.46 18.31
CA VAL A 241 8.20 -11.24 17.95
C VAL A 241 8.54 -12.29 19.01
N MET A 242 9.21 -13.37 18.60
CA MET A 242 9.69 -14.44 19.47
C MET A 242 11.19 -14.32 19.65
N ASP A 243 11.68 -14.85 20.79
CA ASP A 243 13.11 -14.94 21.04
C ASP A 243 13.80 -15.84 20.00
N GLY A 244 14.90 -15.36 19.45
CA GLY A 244 15.64 -16.02 18.38
C GLY A 244 15.08 -15.86 16.96
N GLN A 245 13.96 -15.16 16.78
CA GLN A 245 13.42 -14.86 15.44
C GLN A 245 14.37 -13.94 14.67
N VAL A 246 14.48 -14.15 13.36
CA VAL A 246 15.20 -13.25 12.45
C VAL A 246 14.20 -12.30 11.83
N LEU A 247 14.51 -11.01 11.89
CA LEU A 247 13.67 -9.91 11.37
C LEU A 247 14.39 -9.16 10.26
N GLU A 248 13.59 -8.51 9.43
CA GLU A 248 14.05 -7.52 8.45
C GLU A 248 13.86 -6.09 8.99
N ALA A 249 14.50 -5.13 8.34
CA ALA A 249 14.27 -3.72 8.65
C ALA A 249 12.82 -3.32 8.36
N GLY A 250 12.15 -2.71 9.34
CA GLY A 250 10.74 -2.32 9.24
C GLY A 250 9.75 -3.29 9.87
N ASP A 251 10.19 -4.48 10.30
CA ASP A 251 9.32 -5.43 10.97
C ASP A 251 8.84 -4.91 12.32
N GLU A 252 7.58 -5.20 12.64
CA GLU A 252 6.92 -4.76 13.87
C GLU A 252 7.38 -5.60 15.07
N LEU A 253 7.87 -4.95 16.12
CA LEU A 253 8.22 -5.57 17.39
C LEU A 253 7.02 -5.66 18.33
N THR A 254 6.11 -4.71 18.24
CA THR A 254 4.89 -4.64 19.05
C THR A 254 3.66 -4.47 18.18
N GLU A 255 2.50 -4.88 18.71
CA GLU A 255 1.22 -4.52 18.10
C GLU A 255 1.02 -3.00 18.13
N GLY A 256 0.44 -2.46 17.07
CA GLY A 256 0.15 -1.03 16.95
C GLY A 256 0.01 -0.58 15.51
N SER A 257 -0.21 0.71 15.34
CA SER A 257 -0.23 1.34 14.02
C SER A 257 1.19 1.71 13.58
N VAL A 258 1.56 1.34 12.37
CA VAL A 258 2.84 1.73 11.76
C VAL A 258 2.73 3.16 11.24
N ASN A 259 3.80 3.95 11.44
CA ASN A 259 3.87 5.34 10.98
C ASN A 259 4.97 5.50 9.93
#